data_49d39199bb5d9a7f498fbb43da8f0164
#
_entry.id   49d39199bb5d9a7f498fbb43da8f0164
#
_cell.length_a   1.000
_cell.length_b   1.000
_cell.length_c   1.000
_cell.angle_alpha   90.00
_cell.angle_beta   90.00
_cell.angle_gamma   90.00
#
_symmetry.space_group_name_H-M   'P 1'
#
loop_
_entity.id
_entity.type
_entity.pdbx_description
1 polymer ?
#
loop_
_entity_poly.entity_id
_entity_poly.type
_entity_poly.pdbx_seq_one_letter_code
_entity_poly.pdbx_strand_id
1 'polypeptide(L)'
;MYEQKVNDFMAKVIAKNPSEVEFHQAVHEVVETVIPFIEENPQYQEAKILDRIVEPERVIMFRVPWLDDKGDVQVNRGFRIEMNSAIGPYKGGLRFHPTVNLGVLKFLAFEQVFKNSLTTLPMGGGKGGSDFDPKGKSDNEVMRFTQSFMSELFRHI
;
A
#
# COMPACT_ATOMS: atom_id res chain seq x y z
N MET A 1 -22.92 2.56 -20.14
CA MET A 1 -22.29 3.92 -20.10
C MET A 1 -21.16 3.97 -19.06
N TYR A 2 -21.38 3.51 -17.84
CA TYR A 2 -20.33 3.51 -16.80
C TYR A 2 -19.20 2.52 -17.07
N GLU A 3 -19.49 1.35 -17.63
CA GLU A 3 -18.49 0.32 -17.94
C GLU A 3 -17.34 0.84 -18.81
N GLN A 4 -17.64 1.63 -19.85
CA GLN A 4 -16.61 2.24 -20.68
C GLN A 4 -15.73 3.20 -19.87
N LYS A 5 -16.30 4.00 -18.97
CA LYS A 5 -15.55 4.92 -18.10
C LYS A 5 -14.65 4.16 -17.11
N VAL A 6 -15.14 3.06 -16.55
CA VAL A 6 -14.33 2.15 -15.72
C VAL A 6 -13.14 1.63 -16.52
N ASN A 7 -13.38 1.10 -17.72
CA ASN A 7 -12.32 0.57 -18.57
C ASN A 7 -11.29 1.64 -18.96
N ASP A 8 -11.74 2.84 -19.32
CA ASP A 8 -10.86 3.97 -19.69
C ASP A 8 -10.03 4.43 -18.49
N PHE A 9 -10.61 4.45 -17.29
CA PHE A 9 -9.88 4.78 -16.08
C PHE A 9 -8.86 3.69 -15.71
N MET A 10 -9.28 2.43 -15.75
CA MET A 10 -8.40 1.30 -15.45
C MET A 10 -7.23 1.17 -16.42
N ALA A 11 -7.45 1.49 -17.70
CA ALA A 11 -6.36 1.51 -18.69
C ALA A 11 -5.23 2.48 -18.26
N LYS A 12 -5.58 3.65 -17.71
CA LYS A 12 -4.59 4.62 -17.18
C LYS A 12 -3.89 4.09 -15.94
N VAL A 13 -4.64 3.46 -15.02
CA VAL A 13 -4.07 2.88 -13.79
C VAL A 13 -3.08 1.77 -14.13
N ILE A 14 -3.45 0.86 -15.02
CA ILE A 14 -2.60 -0.25 -15.48
C ILE A 14 -1.33 0.27 -16.16
N ALA A 15 -1.45 1.26 -17.03
CA ALA A 15 -0.30 1.84 -17.73
C ALA A 15 0.72 2.48 -16.80
N LYS A 16 0.26 3.10 -15.70
CA LYS A 16 1.14 3.70 -14.68
C LYS A 16 1.76 2.68 -13.72
N ASN A 17 1.13 1.52 -13.55
CA ASN A 17 1.50 0.53 -12.54
C ASN A 17 1.71 -0.85 -13.18
N PRO A 18 2.67 -0.99 -14.10
CA PRO A 18 2.87 -2.24 -14.81
C PRO A 18 3.17 -3.40 -13.84
N SER A 19 2.55 -4.56 -14.09
CA SER A 19 2.74 -5.81 -13.32
C SER A 19 2.20 -5.81 -11.87
N GLU A 20 1.46 -4.78 -11.46
CA GLU A 20 0.87 -4.71 -10.12
C GLU A 20 -0.56 -5.27 -10.10
N VAL A 21 -0.72 -6.56 -10.39
CA VAL A 21 -2.03 -7.20 -10.65
C VAL A 21 -3.00 -7.09 -9.47
N GLU A 22 -2.51 -7.29 -8.23
CA GLU A 22 -3.33 -7.19 -7.03
C GLU A 22 -3.83 -5.76 -6.80
N PHE A 23 -2.99 -4.77 -7.11
CA PHE A 23 -3.40 -3.37 -7.04
C PHE A 23 -4.44 -3.03 -8.12
N HIS A 24 -4.27 -3.53 -9.35
CA HIS A 24 -5.25 -3.32 -10.41
C HIS A 24 -6.61 -3.88 -10.05
N GLN A 25 -6.66 -5.09 -9.47
CA GLN A 25 -7.91 -5.73 -9.06
C GLN A 25 -8.60 -4.91 -7.96
N ALA A 26 -7.89 -4.52 -6.92
CA ALA A 26 -8.45 -3.73 -5.82
C ALA A 26 -8.99 -2.37 -6.30
N VAL A 27 -8.26 -1.69 -7.19
CA VAL A 27 -8.73 -0.44 -7.77
C VAL A 27 -9.99 -0.66 -8.62
N HIS A 28 -10.03 -1.70 -9.45
CA HIS A 28 -11.17 -2.01 -10.30
C HIS A 28 -12.46 -2.21 -9.48
N GLU A 29 -12.40 -3.01 -8.42
CA GLU A 29 -13.54 -3.28 -7.52
C GLU A 29 -14.12 -2.01 -6.90
N VAL A 30 -13.27 -1.06 -6.51
CA VAL A 30 -13.71 0.23 -5.97
C VAL A 30 -14.25 1.14 -7.06
N VAL A 31 -13.56 1.23 -8.18
CA VAL A 31 -13.91 2.14 -9.29
C VAL A 31 -15.28 1.82 -9.89
N GLU A 32 -15.62 0.54 -10.04
CA GLU A 32 -16.94 0.12 -10.51
C GLU A 32 -18.08 0.68 -9.65
N THR A 33 -17.89 0.75 -8.33
CA THR A 33 -18.92 1.24 -7.40
C THR A 33 -18.91 2.76 -7.23
N VAL A 34 -17.73 3.39 -7.37
CA VAL A 34 -17.55 4.82 -7.09
C VAL A 34 -17.82 5.71 -8.30
N ILE A 35 -17.55 5.24 -9.53
CA ILE A 35 -17.76 6.04 -10.76
C ILE A 35 -19.20 6.57 -10.88
N PRO A 36 -20.28 5.78 -10.67
CA PRO A 36 -21.63 6.31 -10.74
C PRO A 36 -21.85 7.50 -9.80
N PHE A 37 -21.37 7.39 -8.58
CA PHE A 37 -21.48 8.46 -7.58
C PHE A 37 -20.69 9.72 -7.98
N ILE A 38 -19.49 9.56 -8.51
CA ILE A 38 -18.66 10.69 -8.98
C ILE A 38 -19.32 11.39 -10.17
N GLU A 39 -19.95 10.64 -11.07
CA GLU A 39 -20.66 11.20 -12.23
C GLU A 39 -21.88 12.05 -11.84
N GLU A 40 -22.54 11.69 -10.74
CA GLU A 40 -23.67 12.44 -10.19
C GLU A 40 -23.21 13.67 -9.35
N ASN A 41 -21.90 13.79 -9.07
CA ASN A 41 -21.33 14.83 -8.21
C ASN A 41 -20.15 15.53 -8.89
N PRO A 42 -20.38 16.51 -9.79
CA PRO A 42 -19.37 17.15 -10.62
C PRO A 42 -18.19 17.74 -9.84
N GLN A 43 -18.40 18.19 -8.61
CA GLN A 43 -17.32 18.72 -7.75
C GLN A 43 -16.22 17.70 -7.48
N TYR A 44 -16.54 16.41 -7.46
CA TYR A 44 -15.54 15.35 -7.25
C TYR A 44 -14.77 15.03 -8.54
N GLN A 45 -15.41 15.20 -9.69
CA GLN A 45 -14.72 15.11 -10.99
C GLN A 45 -13.73 16.27 -11.18
N GLU A 46 -14.16 17.49 -10.92
CA GLU A 46 -13.34 18.70 -11.02
C GLU A 46 -12.13 18.62 -10.08
N ALA A 47 -12.32 18.13 -8.86
CA ALA A 47 -11.25 17.89 -7.90
C ALA A 47 -10.37 16.66 -8.21
N LYS A 48 -10.69 15.88 -9.25
CA LYS A 48 -10.00 14.64 -9.65
C LYS A 48 -9.81 13.67 -8.49
N ILE A 49 -10.85 13.50 -7.67
CA ILE A 49 -10.77 12.68 -6.46
C ILE A 49 -10.35 11.25 -6.78
N LEU A 50 -10.92 10.66 -7.84
CA LEU A 50 -10.60 9.28 -8.21
C LEU A 50 -9.14 9.12 -8.64
N ASP A 51 -8.63 10.02 -9.46
CA ASP A 51 -7.22 10.02 -9.88
C ASP A 51 -6.26 10.17 -8.69
N ARG A 52 -6.63 10.97 -7.69
CA ARG A 52 -5.82 11.23 -6.50
C ARG A 52 -5.84 10.07 -5.51
N ILE A 53 -6.98 9.40 -5.33
CA ILE A 53 -7.12 8.35 -4.31
C ILE A 53 -6.42 7.05 -4.72
N VAL A 54 -6.20 6.83 -6.02
CA VAL A 54 -5.46 5.67 -6.54
C VAL A 54 -3.95 5.88 -6.61
N GLU A 55 -3.48 7.11 -6.40
CA GLU A 55 -2.05 7.45 -6.43
C GLU A 55 -1.54 7.60 -4.99
N PRO A 56 -0.50 6.85 -4.57
CA PRO A 56 0.11 7.05 -3.25
C PRO A 56 0.69 8.45 -3.12
N GLU A 57 0.54 9.08 -1.96
CA GLU A 57 1.21 10.35 -1.68
C GLU A 57 2.73 10.17 -1.62
N ARG A 58 3.18 9.03 -1.06
CA ARG A 58 4.61 8.69 -1.04
C ARG A 58 4.82 7.18 -0.91
N VAL A 59 5.84 6.68 -1.58
CA VAL A 59 6.34 5.30 -1.47
C VAL A 59 7.79 5.34 -1.02
N ILE A 60 8.09 4.65 0.07
CA ILE A 60 9.44 4.48 0.58
C ILE A 60 9.81 3.01 0.45
N MET A 61 10.92 2.72 -0.23
CA MET A 61 11.52 1.40 -0.32
C MET A 61 12.93 1.46 0.24
N PHE A 62 13.27 0.52 1.11
CA PHE A 62 14.57 0.52 1.78
C PHE A 62 15.13 -0.90 1.92
N ARG A 63 16.45 -0.97 2.04
CA ARG A 63 17.19 -2.21 2.25
C ARG A 63 17.19 -2.56 3.74
N VAL A 64 16.95 -3.84 4.07
CA VAL A 64 16.96 -4.38 5.44
C VAL A 64 18.02 -5.46 5.54
N PRO A 65 19.27 -5.14 5.91
CA PRO A 65 20.32 -6.13 6.18
C PRO A 65 20.19 -6.67 7.59
N TRP A 66 20.35 -7.97 7.79
CA TRP A 66 20.34 -8.61 9.10
C TRP A 66 21.20 -9.87 9.10
N LEU A 67 21.63 -10.33 10.28
CA LEU A 67 22.43 -11.54 10.44
C LEU A 67 21.53 -12.74 10.80
N ASP A 68 21.72 -13.85 10.11
CA ASP A 68 21.10 -15.12 10.50
C ASP A 68 21.85 -15.78 11.68
N ASP A 69 21.36 -16.92 12.14
CA ASP A 69 21.97 -17.64 13.28
C ASP A 69 23.34 -18.28 12.94
N LYS A 70 23.67 -18.36 11.64
CA LYS A 70 24.99 -18.82 11.18
C LYS A 70 26.01 -17.68 11.11
N GLY A 71 25.56 -16.43 11.25
CA GLY A 71 26.39 -15.24 11.11
C GLY A 71 26.46 -14.72 9.66
N ASP A 72 25.66 -15.27 8.76
CA ASP A 72 25.62 -14.82 7.37
C ASP A 72 24.71 -13.59 7.24
N VAL A 73 25.14 -12.63 6.39
CA VAL A 73 24.35 -11.43 6.11
C VAL A 73 23.23 -11.76 5.14
N GLN A 74 22.00 -11.53 5.59
CA GLN A 74 20.80 -11.60 4.78
C GLN A 74 20.33 -10.19 4.42
N VAL A 75 19.65 -10.03 3.26
CA VAL A 75 19.16 -8.75 2.79
C VAL A 75 17.73 -8.89 2.30
N ASN A 76 16.82 -8.15 2.93
CA ASN A 76 15.41 -8.04 2.52
C ASN A 76 15.08 -6.62 2.05
N ARG A 77 13.93 -6.46 1.41
CA ARG A 77 13.34 -5.17 1.07
C ARG A 77 12.29 -4.80 2.10
N GLY A 78 12.38 -3.58 2.60
CA GLY A 78 11.34 -2.96 3.39
C GLY A 78 10.58 -1.92 2.57
N PHE A 79 9.29 -1.73 2.91
CA PHE A 79 8.42 -0.77 2.24
C PHE A 79 7.55 -0.04 3.25
N ARG A 80 7.27 1.23 2.97
CA ARG A 80 6.19 2.01 3.55
C ARG A 80 5.43 2.72 2.45
N ILE A 81 4.13 2.47 2.36
CA ILE A 81 3.22 3.15 1.45
C ILE A 81 2.40 4.15 2.26
N GLU A 82 2.61 5.43 2.01
CA GLU A 82 1.81 6.54 2.52
C GLU A 82 0.76 6.85 1.47
N MET A 83 -0.41 6.22 1.62
CA MET A 83 -1.40 6.21 0.53
C MET A 83 -2.22 7.48 0.49
N ASN A 84 -2.79 7.88 1.63
CA ASN A 84 -3.68 9.04 1.68
C ASN A 84 -3.76 9.61 3.09
N SER A 85 -3.57 10.91 3.23
CA SER A 85 -3.61 11.66 4.49
C SER A 85 -4.79 12.64 4.60
N ALA A 86 -5.75 12.59 3.68
CA ALA A 86 -6.83 13.57 3.60
C ALA A 86 -7.67 13.68 4.88
N ILE A 87 -7.83 12.59 5.63
CA ILE A 87 -8.63 12.56 6.86
C ILE A 87 -7.79 12.33 8.13
N GLY A 88 -6.48 12.28 8.02
CA GLY A 88 -5.57 12.13 9.16
C GLY A 88 -4.26 11.42 8.81
N PRO A 89 -3.39 11.16 9.81
CA PRO A 89 -2.10 10.53 9.56
C PRO A 89 -2.24 9.14 8.95
N TYR A 90 -1.23 8.72 8.20
CA TYR A 90 -1.21 7.39 7.57
C TYR A 90 -1.25 6.30 8.66
N LYS A 91 -2.28 5.48 8.65
CA LYS A 91 -2.46 4.39 9.61
C LYS A 91 -2.68 3.07 8.88
N GLY A 92 -1.94 2.06 9.28
CA GLY A 92 -2.04 0.70 8.76
C GLY A 92 -0.97 -0.20 9.36
N GLY A 93 -1.16 -1.52 9.25
CA GLY A 93 -0.26 -2.52 9.81
C GLY A 93 0.96 -2.81 8.95
N LEU A 94 1.75 -3.78 9.41
CA LEU A 94 2.90 -4.35 8.71
C LEU A 94 2.58 -5.77 8.23
N ARG A 95 3.08 -6.12 7.05
CA ARG A 95 3.01 -7.48 6.51
C ARG A 95 4.42 -8.00 6.24
N PHE A 96 4.77 -9.13 6.85
CA PHE A 96 6.01 -9.87 6.57
C PHE A 96 5.66 -11.20 5.90
N HIS A 97 6.00 -11.32 4.63
CA HIS A 97 5.73 -12.52 3.83
C HIS A 97 6.59 -12.49 2.56
N PRO A 98 7.10 -13.64 2.08
CA PRO A 98 7.96 -13.67 0.89
C PRO A 98 7.30 -13.17 -0.40
N THR A 99 5.97 -13.13 -0.47
CA THR A 99 5.23 -12.58 -1.62
C THR A 99 5.08 -11.06 -1.59
N VAL A 100 5.54 -10.38 -0.53
CA VAL A 100 5.44 -8.92 -0.42
C VAL A 100 6.31 -8.24 -1.48
N ASN A 101 5.66 -7.41 -2.26
CA ASN A 101 6.25 -6.52 -3.24
C ASN A 101 5.50 -5.18 -3.25
N LEU A 102 5.90 -4.26 -4.10
CA LEU A 102 5.29 -2.93 -4.17
C LEU A 102 3.80 -3.00 -4.50
N GLY A 103 3.40 -3.80 -5.50
CA GLY A 103 1.99 -3.93 -5.91
C GLY A 103 1.11 -4.48 -4.80
N VAL A 104 1.57 -5.53 -4.10
CA VAL A 104 0.88 -6.10 -2.93
C VAL A 104 0.69 -5.05 -1.83
N LEU A 105 1.70 -4.26 -1.52
CA LEU A 105 1.56 -3.24 -0.48
C LEU A 105 0.76 -2.03 -0.91
N LYS A 106 0.79 -1.66 -2.19
CA LYS A 106 -0.09 -0.61 -2.74
C LYS A 106 -1.55 -1.02 -2.65
N PHE A 107 -1.89 -2.25 -3.03
CA PHE A 107 -3.27 -2.73 -2.90
C PHE A 107 -3.72 -2.70 -1.43
N LEU A 108 -2.91 -3.22 -0.52
CA LEU A 108 -3.23 -3.22 0.92
C LEU A 108 -3.34 -1.80 1.51
N ALA A 109 -2.52 -0.86 1.04
CA ALA A 109 -2.60 0.53 1.46
C ALA A 109 -3.85 1.23 0.91
N PHE A 110 -4.21 0.94 -0.33
CA PHE A 110 -5.41 1.45 -0.99
C PHE A 110 -6.68 0.99 -0.26
N GLU A 111 -6.81 -0.31 0.01
CA GLU A 111 -7.93 -0.84 0.81
C GLU A 111 -7.97 -0.24 2.22
N GLN A 112 -6.79 0.00 2.82
CA GLN A 112 -6.69 0.59 4.16
C GLN A 112 -7.28 2.00 4.23
N VAL A 113 -7.20 2.79 3.14
CA VAL A 113 -7.82 4.13 3.06
C VAL A 113 -9.34 4.02 3.30
N PHE A 114 -10.01 3.13 2.57
CA PHE A 114 -11.45 2.94 2.69
C PHE A 114 -11.84 2.33 4.04
N LYS A 115 -11.09 1.34 4.48
CA LYS A 115 -11.30 0.72 5.79
C LYS A 115 -11.25 1.74 6.92
N ASN A 116 -10.25 2.61 6.92
CA ASN A 116 -10.09 3.64 7.96
C ASN A 116 -11.17 4.72 7.86
N SER A 117 -11.58 5.11 6.65
CA SER A 117 -12.63 6.11 6.44
C SER A 117 -13.98 5.70 7.04
N LEU A 118 -14.25 4.40 7.12
CA LEU A 118 -15.48 3.86 7.71
C LEU A 118 -15.47 3.77 9.23
N THR A 119 -14.34 4.04 9.88
CA THR A 119 -14.21 3.98 11.35
C THR A 119 -14.71 5.24 12.06
N THR A 120 -14.99 6.32 11.33
CA THR A 120 -15.28 7.68 11.85
C THR A 120 -14.10 8.35 12.58
N LEU A 121 -12.95 7.68 12.68
CA LEU A 121 -11.74 8.25 13.29
C LEU A 121 -10.92 9.05 12.26
N PRO A 122 -10.19 10.10 12.69
CA PRO A 122 -9.37 10.92 11.80
C PRO A 122 -8.06 10.21 11.44
N MET A 123 -8.15 9.13 10.68
CA MET A 123 -7.03 8.31 10.24
C MET A 123 -7.01 8.20 8.73
N GLY A 124 -5.89 8.55 8.13
CA GLY A 124 -5.58 8.25 6.73
C GLY A 124 -5.20 6.78 6.53
N GLY A 125 -4.79 6.42 5.32
CA GLY A 125 -4.40 5.06 4.95
C GLY A 125 -2.93 4.95 4.62
N GLY A 126 -2.30 3.91 5.15
CA GLY A 126 -0.93 3.53 4.84
C GLY A 126 -0.69 2.04 5.10
N LYS A 127 0.40 1.54 4.56
CA LYS A 127 0.81 0.14 4.76
C LYS A 127 2.31 0.01 4.73
N GLY A 128 2.84 -0.87 5.56
CA GLY A 128 4.26 -1.25 5.52
C GLY A 128 4.42 -2.76 5.40
N GLY A 129 5.65 -3.18 5.14
CA GLY A 129 5.96 -4.59 5.10
C GLY A 129 7.32 -4.91 4.48
N SER A 130 7.60 -6.19 4.40
CA SER A 130 8.84 -6.73 3.83
C SER A 130 8.61 -8.10 3.22
N ASP A 131 9.45 -8.46 2.25
CA ASP A 131 9.56 -9.81 1.68
C ASP A 131 10.23 -10.81 2.65
N PHE A 132 10.49 -10.42 3.89
CA PHE A 132 10.98 -11.29 4.94
C PHE A 132 9.96 -12.39 5.26
N ASP A 133 10.41 -13.66 5.26
CA ASP A 133 9.62 -14.79 5.72
C ASP A 133 9.98 -15.14 7.16
N PRO A 134 9.08 -14.87 8.14
CA PRO A 134 9.33 -15.24 9.53
C PRO A 134 9.21 -16.73 9.79
N LYS A 135 8.63 -17.51 8.85
CA LYS A 135 8.43 -18.94 9.01
C LYS A 135 9.75 -19.68 9.06
N GLY A 136 9.97 -20.46 10.12
CA GLY A 136 11.18 -21.22 10.31
C GLY A 136 12.41 -20.41 10.75
N LYS A 137 12.23 -19.14 11.10
CA LYS A 137 13.26 -18.30 11.72
C LYS A 137 13.23 -18.44 13.24
N SER A 138 14.40 -18.32 13.87
CA SER A 138 14.50 -18.21 15.32
C SER A 138 13.98 -16.84 15.82
N ASP A 139 13.63 -16.75 17.09
CA ASP A 139 13.23 -15.47 17.71
C ASP A 139 14.34 -14.42 17.59
N ASN A 140 15.61 -14.85 17.68
CA ASN A 140 16.77 -13.98 17.53
C ASN A 140 16.93 -13.46 16.10
N GLU A 141 16.68 -14.28 15.10
CA GLU A 141 16.68 -13.86 13.68
C GLU A 141 15.55 -12.85 13.42
N VAL A 142 14.34 -13.14 13.89
CA VAL A 142 13.20 -12.22 13.79
C VAL A 142 13.50 -10.88 14.50
N MET A 143 14.14 -10.93 15.67
CA MET A 143 14.55 -9.73 16.42
C MET A 143 15.55 -8.90 15.61
N ARG A 144 16.62 -9.52 15.09
CA ARG A 144 17.65 -8.80 14.30
C ARG A 144 17.08 -8.18 13.03
N PHE A 145 16.24 -8.95 12.32
CA PHE A 145 15.50 -8.41 11.17
C PHE A 145 14.63 -7.22 11.57
N THR A 146 13.80 -7.36 12.61
CA THR A 146 12.88 -6.31 13.06
C THR A 146 13.62 -5.05 13.50
N GLN A 147 14.73 -5.17 14.21
CA GLN A 147 15.56 -4.03 14.60
C GLN A 147 16.10 -3.28 13.37
N SER A 148 16.62 -4.00 12.38
CA SER A 148 17.08 -3.40 11.13
C SER A 148 15.95 -2.73 10.37
N PHE A 149 14.80 -3.41 10.23
CA PHE A 149 13.60 -2.89 9.56
C PHE A 149 13.07 -1.62 10.24
N MET A 150 12.96 -1.62 11.58
CA MET A 150 12.44 -0.48 12.35
C MET A 150 13.39 0.69 12.39
N SER A 151 14.70 0.47 12.28
CA SER A 151 15.72 1.55 12.22
C SER A 151 15.53 2.49 11.03
N GLU A 152 14.84 2.03 9.98
CA GLU A 152 14.45 2.89 8.86
C GLU A 152 12.97 3.28 8.95
N LEU A 153 12.09 2.33 9.24
CA LEU A 153 10.66 2.57 9.22
C LEU A 153 10.19 3.66 10.20
N PHE A 154 10.80 3.78 11.40
CA PHE A 154 10.34 4.73 12.42
C PHE A 154 10.33 6.19 11.97
N ARG A 155 11.09 6.52 10.93
CA ARG A 155 11.13 7.86 10.32
C ARG A 155 9.90 8.18 9.47
N HIS A 156 9.07 7.17 9.21
CA HIS A 156 7.98 7.22 8.24
C HIS A 156 6.63 6.77 8.83
N ILE A 157 6.53 6.73 10.16
CA ILE A 157 5.30 6.38 10.89
C ILE A 157 5.06 7.33 12.05
#